data_e9a36b43491fff99149ff4e86b494298
#
_entry.id   e9a36b43491fff99149ff4e86b494298
#
_cell.length_a   1.000
_cell.length_b   1.000
_cell.length_c   1.000
_cell.angle_alpha   90.00
_cell.angle_beta   90.00
_cell.angle_gamma   90.00
#
_symmetry.space_group_name_H-M   'P 1'
#
loop_
_entity.id
_entity.type
_entity.pdbx_description
1 polymer ?
#
loop_
_entity_poly.entity_id
_entity_poly.type
_entity_poly.pdbx_seq_one_letter_code
_entity_poly.pdbx_strand_id
1 'polypeptide(L)'
;ILQRSGIGDSKDIADIGIKPFLDLKGVGKNLQDHLELYFQVKCTQPVTLFRNTQLFSKAKIFLQWYMFKKGLGVSNQFETLGFLKTDRQQKYPNLQYHFLPLAINYDGSSPHRGDGFQFHVGTMRSKSRGFVAIKNADPQNSPTIRFNYLSHPDDLKDFRNAIRITRNILNQPAFK
;
A
#
# COMPACT_ATOMS: atom_id res chain seq x y z
N ILE A 1 15.72 11.89 -10.48
CA ILE A 1 17.16 12.20 -10.50
C ILE A 1 17.71 11.90 -11.89
N LEU A 2 17.71 10.67 -12.41
CA LEU A 2 18.36 10.27 -13.65
C LEU A 2 18.00 11.19 -14.85
N GLN A 3 16.72 11.42 -15.09
CA GLN A 3 16.26 12.29 -16.18
C GLN A 3 16.84 13.72 -16.07
N ARG A 4 16.92 14.29 -14.85
CA ARG A 4 17.55 15.60 -14.61
C ARG A 4 19.08 15.59 -14.82
N SER A 5 19.69 14.42 -14.75
CA SER A 5 21.12 14.24 -15.04
C SER A 5 21.39 13.93 -16.53
N GLY A 6 20.39 14.07 -17.39
CA GLY A 6 20.53 13.81 -18.81
C GLY A 6 20.47 12.32 -19.19
N ILE A 7 20.01 11.45 -18.28
CA ILE A 7 19.94 10.00 -18.48
C ILE A 7 18.47 9.58 -18.66
N GLY A 8 18.10 9.13 -19.85
CA GLY A 8 16.74 8.74 -20.20
C GLY A 8 16.52 8.76 -21.70
N ASP A 9 15.26 8.89 -22.16
CA ASP A 9 14.98 9.12 -23.57
C ASP A 9 15.54 10.49 -23.99
N SER A 10 16.51 10.48 -24.89
CA SER A 10 17.24 11.69 -25.27
C SER A 10 16.34 12.78 -25.85
N LYS A 11 15.27 12.39 -26.57
CA LYS A 11 14.30 13.34 -27.10
C LYS A 11 13.48 13.97 -25.99
N ASP A 12 12.87 13.15 -25.11
CA ASP A 12 12.06 13.65 -23.99
C ASP A 12 12.87 14.59 -23.09
N ILE A 13 14.17 14.30 -22.89
CA ILE A 13 15.10 15.12 -22.08
C ILE A 13 15.43 16.43 -22.77
N ALA A 14 15.72 16.39 -24.07
CA ALA A 14 16.04 17.59 -24.85
C ALA A 14 14.85 18.56 -24.96
N ASP A 15 13.64 18.04 -25.14
CA ASP A 15 12.38 18.78 -25.24
C ASP A 15 12.09 19.65 -24.00
N ILE A 16 12.63 19.26 -22.83
CA ILE A 16 12.49 20.01 -21.57
C ILE A 16 13.73 20.86 -21.22
N GLY A 17 14.65 21.07 -22.19
CA GLY A 17 15.81 21.93 -22.05
C GLY A 17 16.99 21.35 -21.28
N ILE A 18 17.06 20.04 -21.10
CA ILE A 18 18.19 19.35 -20.47
C ILE A 18 19.06 18.72 -21.56
N LYS A 19 20.38 18.89 -21.44
CA LYS A 19 21.34 18.29 -22.39
C LYS A 19 21.36 16.75 -22.15
N PRO A 20 21.03 15.92 -23.14
CA PRO A 20 21.15 14.49 -23.03
C PRO A 20 22.61 14.07 -22.78
N PHE A 21 22.81 13.16 -21.82
CA PHE A 21 24.10 12.56 -21.51
C PHE A 21 24.17 11.09 -21.96
N LEU A 22 23.08 10.34 -21.72
CA LEU A 22 23.00 8.92 -22.07
C LEU A 22 21.57 8.57 -22.47
N ASP A 23 21.40 8.00 -23.68
CA ASP A 23 20.10 7.53 -24.16
C ASP A 23 19.72 6.19 -23.52
N LEU A 24 18.86 6.22 -22.52
CA LEU A 24 18.27 5.05 -21.85
C LEU A 24 16.76 5.18 -21.82
N LYS A 25 16.10 4.71 -22.86
CA LYS A 25 14.64 4.86 -23.08
C LYS A 25 13.75 4.26 -21.98
N GLY A 26 14.29 3.33 -21.19
CA GLY A 26 13.58 2.71 -20.08
C GLY A 26 13.45 3.58 -18.82
N VAL A 27 14.26 4.64 -18.69
CA VAL A 27 14.26 5.49 -17.51
C VAL A 27 12.92 6.23 -17.38
N GLY A 28 12.26 6.04 -16.24
CA GLY A 28 10.94 6.59 -15.99
C GLY A 28 9.78 5.81 -16.59
N LYS A 29 10.03 4.80 -17.39
CA LYS A 29 8.99 3.91 -17.96
C LYS A 29 8.76 2.71 -17.06
N ASN A 30 7.69 1.95 -17.34
CA ASN A 30 7.39 0.66 -16.72
C ASN A 30 7.20 0.73 -15.19
N LEU A 31 6.69 1.84 -14.68
CA LEU A 31 6.38 2.01 -13.27
C LEU A 31 5.38 0.93 -12.83
N GLN A 32 5.68 0.27 -11.73
CA GLN A 32 4.83 -0.72 -11.08
C GLN A 32 4.57 -0.26 -9.65
N ASP A 33 3.37 -0.56 -9.16
CA ASP A 33 3.01 -0.28 -7.79
C ASP A 33 2.06 -1.35 -7.25
N HIS A 34 1.96 -1.42 -5.94
CA HIS A 34 1.16 -2.39 -5.19
C HIS A 34 -0.12 -1.73 -4.71
N LEU A 35 -1.13 -1.65 -5.60
CA LEU A 35 -2.45 -1.13 -5.26
C LEU A 35 -3.13 -2.05 -4.25
N GLU A 36 -3.71 -1.48 -3.19
CA GLU A 36 -4.43 -2.19 -2.14
C GLU A 36 -5.87 -1.68 -1.98
N LEU A 37 -6.72 -2.56 -1.51
CA LEU A 37 -8.07 -2.25 -1.01
C LEU A 37 -8.09 -2.40 0.51
N TYR A 38 -8.81 -1.52 1.18
CA TYR A 38 -9.03 -1.59 2.62
C TYR A 38 -10.44 -2.08 2.93
N PHE A 39 -10.53 -3.14 3.72
CA PHE A 39 -11.77 -3.63 4.29
C PHE A 39 -11.77 -3.28 5.76
N GLN A 40 -12.52 -2.27 6.14
CA GLN A 40 -12.68 -1.88 7.53
C GLN A 40 -13.93 -2.52 8.11
N VAL A 41 -13.79 -3.10 9.29
CA VAL A 41 -14.85 -3.81 9.99
C VAL A 41 -14.95 -3.30 11.40
N LYS A 42 -16.17 -2.93 11.81
CA LYS A 42 -16.46 -2.54 13.18
C LYS A 42 -16.57 -3.78 14.07
N CYS A 43 -15.91 -3.78 15.21
CA CYS A 43 -16.04 -4.83 16.22
C CYS A 43 -17.15 -4.50 17.21
N THR A 44 -17.89 -5.51 17.59
CA THR A 44 -18.90 -5.43 18.66
C THR A 44 -18.29 -5.57 20.05
N GLN A 45 -17.09 -6.15 20.12
CA GLN A 45 -16.35 -6.38 21.36
C GLN A 45 -15.05 -5.56 21.39
N PRO A 46 -14.54 -5.17 22.57
CA PRO A 46 -13.35 -4.34 22.74
C PRO A 46 -12.06 -5.17 22.64
N VAL A 47 -11.84 -5.82 21.51
CA VAL A 47 -10.70 -6.74 21.27
C VAL A 47 -9.61 -6.14 20.38
N THR A 48 -9.76 -4.86 20.01
CA THR A 48 -8.83 -4.19 19.09
C THR A 48 -7.86 -3.25 19.80
N LEU A 49 -6.93 -2.69 19.04
CA LEU A 49 -5.96 -1.71 19.57
C LEU A 49 -6.57 -0.32 19.82
N PHE A 50 -7.86 -0.11 19.57
CA PHE A 50 -8.48 1.21 19.71
C PHE A 50 -8.27 1.82 21.10
N ARG A 51 -8.41 1.04 22.17
CA ARG A 51 -8.18 1.51 23.55
C ARG A 51 -6.72 1.93 23.78
N ASN A 52 -5.79 1.35 23.06
CA ASN A 52 -4.37 1.69 23.15
C ASN A 52 -4.03 3.03 22.48
N THR A 53 -4.96 3.61 21.71
CA THR A 53 -4.81 4.95 21.12
C THR A 53 -5.10 6.09 22.09
N GLN A 54 -5.65 5.80 23.25
CA GLN A 54 -5.95 6.79 24.29
C GLN A 54 -4.67 7.32 24.96
N LEU A 55 -4.68 8.58 25.41
CA LEU A 55 -3.49 9.26 25.90
C LEU A 55 -2.76 8.49 27.02
N PHE A 56 -3.49 8.03 28.03
CA PHE A 56 -2.89 7.27 29.15
C PHE A 56 -2.29 5.93 28.69
N SER A 57 -2.96 5.23 27.77
CA SER A 57 -2.43 4.00 27.19
C SER A 57 -1.16 4.26 26.37
N LYS A 58 -1.13 5.32 25.59
CA LYS A 58 0.08 5.73 24.85
C LYS A 58 1.24 6.02 25.78
N ALA A 59 1.01 6.76 26.88
CA ALA A 59 2.03 7.05 27.88
C ALA A 59 2.58 5.76 28.53
N LYS A 60 1.68 4.82 28.89
CA LYS A 60 2.07 3.50 29.43
C LYS A 60 2.91 2.69 28.42
N ILE A 61 2.47 2.64 27.15
CA ILE A 61 3.18 1.94 26.09
C ILE A 61 4.57 2.55 25.86
N PHE A 62 4.65 3.90 25.82
CA PHE A 62 5.92 4.61 25.70
C PHE A 62 6.87 4.29 26.85
N LEU A 63 6.39 4.38 28.11
CA LEU A 63 7.19 4.09 29.29
C LEU A 63 7.70 2.63 29.30
N GLN A 64 6.83 1.68 28.97
CA GLN A 64 7.18 0.27 28.88
C GLN A 64 8.23 0.02 27.79
N TRP A 65 8.08 0.66 26.63
CA TRP A 65 9.08 0.58 25.57
C TRP A 65 10.40 1.25 25.98
N TYR A 66 10.33 2.45 26.56
CA TYR A 66 11.55 3.19 26.94
C TYR A 66 12.37 2.44 27.96
N MET A 67 11.75 1.92 29.03
CA MET A 67 12.45 1.26 30.14
C MET A 67 12.83 -0.19 29.82
N PHE A 68 11.96 -0.93 29.14
CA PHE A 68 12.11 -2.38 29.01
C PHE A 68 12.27 -2.86 27.56
N LYS A 69 12.12 -1.98 26.57
CA LYS A 69 12.15 -2.33 25.12
C LYS A 69 11.19 -3.49 24.78
N LYS A 70 9.99 -3.48 25.37
CA LYS A 70 8.97 -4.52 25.26
C LYS A 70 7.57 -3.93 25.03
N GLY A 71 6.61 -4.79 24.71
CA GLY A 71 5.21 -4.47 24.57
C GLY A 71 4.85 -3.87 23.20
N LEU A 72 3.69 -3.24 23.12
CA LEU A 72 3.15 -2.72 21.83
C LEU A 72 4.05 -1.67 21.16
N GLY A 73 4.91 -1.01 21.91
CA GLY A 73 5.83 0.00 21.36
C GLY A 73 6.98 -0.56 20.49
N VAL A 74 7.17 -1.88 20.45
CA VAL A 74 8.18 -2.54 19.58
C VAL A 74 7.56 -3.19 18.34
N SER A 75 6.23 -3.27 18.27
CA SER A 75 5.51 -3.86 17.14
C SER A 75 5.18 -2.80 16.10
N ASN A 76 5.22 -3.19 14.82
CA ASN A 76 4.71 -2.38 13.71
C ASN A 76 3.18 -2.51 13.52
N GLN A 77 2.50 -3.29 14.37
CA GLN A 77 1.06 -3.53 14.39
C GLN A 77 0.54 -4.41 13.22
N PHE A 78 1.37 -4.75 12.25
CA PHE A 78 1.03 -5.64 11.14
C PHE A 78 1.59 -7.05 11.39
N GLU A 79 1.09 -7.70 12.42
CA GLU A 79 1.65 -8.97 12.92
C GLU A 79 1.15 -10.19 12.14
N THR A 80 0.08 -10.02 11.35
CA THR A 80 -0.50 -11.11 10.57
C THR A 80 -0.50 -10.78 9.09
N LEU A 81 0.11 -11.66 8.32
CA LEU A 81 0.18 -11.61 6.86
C LEU A 81 -0.46 -12.87 6.27
N GLY A 82 -1.06 -12.72 5.10
CA GLY A 82 -1.61 -13.85 4.35
C GLY A 82 -1.25 -13.75 2.88
N PHE A 83 -0.90 -14.88 2.27
CA PHE A 83 -0.65 -14.98 0.84
C PHE A 83 -1.58 -16.02 0.24
N LEU A 84 -2.47 -15.57 -0.66
CA LEU A 84 -3.51 -16.40 -1.24
C LEU A 84 -3.43 -16.41 -2.76
N LYS A 85 -4.03 -17.44 -3.36
CA LYS A 85 -4.24 -17.52 -4.80
C LYS A 85 -5.66 -17.08 -5.12
N THR A 86 -5.84 -16.20 -6.10
CA THR A 86 -7.18 -15.80 -6.60
C THR A 86 -7.88 -16.96 -7.32
N ASP A 87 -7.09 -17.90 -7.84
CA ASP A 87 -7.53 -19.09 -8.55
C ASP A 87 -6.58 -20.26 -8.23
N ARG A 88 -7.11 -21.49 -8.17
CA ARG A 88 -6.32 -22.71 -7.94
C ARG A 88 -5.29 -22.97 -9.05
N GLN A 89 -5.51 -22.46 -10.25
CA GLN A 89 -4.61 -22.61 -11.39
C GLN A 89 -3.38 -21.68 -11.30
N GLN A 90 -3.38 -20.69 -10.41
CA GLN A 90 -2.22 -19.83 -10.20
C GLN A 90 -1.03 -20.66 -9.68
N LYS A 91 0.13 -20.51 -10.34
CA LYS A 91 1.37 -21.22 -9.93
C LYS A 91 1.80 -20.79 -8.53
N TYR A 92 1.68 -19.48 -8.22
CA TYR A 92 2.09 -18.87 -6.96
C TYR A 92 0.94 -18.03 -6.39
N PRO A 93 0.95 -17.71 -5.07
CA PRO A 93 0.07 -16.71 -4.51
C PRO A 93 0.21 -15.38 -5.27
N ASN A 94 -0.92 -14.76 -5.56
CA ASN A 94 -1.00 -13.48 -6.27
C ASN A 94 -1.77 -12.40 -5.50
N LEU A 95 -2.27 -12.74 -4.30
CA LEU A 95 -2.82 -11.81 -3.34
C LEU A 95 -1.99 -11.79 -2.06
N GLN A 96 -1.81 -10.60 -1.51
CA GLN A 96 -1.23 -10.37 -0.20
C GLN A 96 -2.26 -9.70 0.69
N TYR A 97 -2.33 -10.17 1.93
CA TYR A 97 -3.16 -9.61 2.98
C TYR A 97 -2.29 -9.09 4.11
N HIS A 98 -2.61 -7.91 4.60
CA HIS A 98 -2.10 -7.40 5.86
C HIS A 98 -3.29 -7.20 6.79
N PHE A 99 -3.19 -7.71 8.01
CA PHE A 99 -4.20 -7.51 9.03
C PHE A 99 -3.72 -6.47 10.04
N LEU A 100 -4.55 -5.46 10.25
CA LEU A 100 -4.31 -4.44 11.28
C LEU A 100 -5.46 -4.48 12.28
N PRO A 101 -5.21 -4.80 13.56
CA PRO A 101 -6.24 -4.82 14.60
C PRO A 101 -6.65 -3.43 15.07
N LEU A 102 -6.76 -2.50 14.13
CA LEU A 102 -7.19 -1.11 14.31
C LEU A 102 -7.78 -0.60 12.99
N ALA A 103 -8.92 0.08 13.03
CA ALA A 103 -9.46 0.76 11.87
C ALA A 103 -8.89 2.19 11.80
N ILE A 104 -8.16 2.52 10.72
CA ILE A 104 -7.49 3.80 10.51
C ILE A 104 -7.95 4.41 9.19
N ASN A 105 -8.18 5.72 9.16
CA ASN A 105 -8.35 6.47 7.93
C ASN A 105 -6.99 7.02 7.45
N TYR A 106 -6.65 6.75 6.20
CA TYR A 106 -5.37 7.19 5.61
C TYR A 106 -5.45 8.56 4.92
N ASP A 107 -6.60 9.20 4.95
CA ASP A 107 -6.84 10.53 4.40
C ASP A 107 -6.44 11.68 5.35
N GLY A 108 -5.85 11.34 6.50
CA GLY A 108 -5.50 12.29 7.56
C GLY A 108 -6.68 12.67 8.47
N SER A 109 -7.87 12.13 8.24
CA SER A 109 -9.01 12.31 9.14
C SER A 109 -8.81 11.52 10.44
N SER A 110 -9.64 11.84 11.45
CA SER A 110 -9.59 11.11 12.73
C SER A 110 -9.80 9.61 12.51
N PRO A 111 -9.10 8.75 13.26
CA PRO A 111 -9.34 7.30 13.21
C PRO A 111 -10.81 7.00 13.50
N HIS A 112 -11.29 5.87 12.96
CA HIS A 112 -12.64 5.40 13.24
C HIS A 112 -12.89 5.40 14.76
N ARG A 113 -13.98 6.05 15.21
CA ARG A 113 -14.32 6.09 16.63
C ARG A 113 -14.91 4.75 17.05
N GLY A 114 -14.15 3.97 17.80
CA GLY A 114 -14.56 2.69 18.36
C GLY A 114 -13.68 1.51 17.93
N ASP A 115 -13.99 0.35 18.45
CA ASP A 115 -13.29 -0.87 18.14
C ASP A 115 -13.55 -1.30 16.69
N GLY A 116 -12.49 -1.61 15.97
CA GLY A 116 -12.52 -2.05 14.59
C GLY A 116 -11.15 -2.56 14.15
N PHE A 117 -11.15 -3.33 13.08
CA PHE A 117 -9.95 -3.81 12.43
C PHE A 117 -10.03 -3.59 10.91
N GLN A 118 -8.92 -3.80 10.24
CA GLN A 118 -8.92 -3.72 8.78
C GLN A 118 -8.00 -4.76 8.15
N PHE A 119 -8.44 -5.21 6.96
CA PHE A 119 -7.61 -5.94 6.04
C PHE A 119 -7.15 -5.00 4.92
N HIS A 120 -5.87 -5.00 4.64
CA HIS A 120 -5.32 -4.49 3.40
C HIS A 120 -5.13 -5.68 2.47
N VAL A 121 -5.67 -5.61 1.28
CA VAL A 121 -5.54 -6.66 0.28
C VAL A 121 -5.11 -6.08 -1.05
N GLY A 122 -4.03 -6.58 -1.59
CA GLY A 122 -3.46 -6.14 -2.85
C GLY A 122 -2.99 -7.28 -3.74
N THR A 123 -2.93 -6.98 -5.03
CA THR A 123 -2.37 -7.91 -6.02
C THR A 123 -0.86 -7.81 -6.02
N MET A 124 -0.15 -8.92 -5.86
CA MET A 124 1.32 -8.93 -5.77
C MET A 124 2.03 -8.71 -7.10
N ARG A 125 1.34 -8.90 -8.22
CA ARG A 125 1.93 -8.90 -9.56
C ARG A 125 1.03 -8.23 -10.57
N SER A 126 0.72 -6.95 -10.34
CA SER A 126 -0.03 -6.14 -11.29
C SER A 126 0.67 -6.14 -12.65
N LYS A 127 -0.12 -6.28 -13.71
CA LYS A 127 0.33 -6.16 -15.11
C LYS A 127 0.20 -4.75 -15.66
N SER A 128 -0.55 -3.89 -14.99
CA SER A 128 -0.62 -2.47 -15.31
C SER A 128 0.75 -1.81 -15.19
N ARG A 129 1.05 -0.91 -16.10
CA ARG A 129 2.33 -0.20 -16.15
C ARG A 129 2.10 1.29 -16.29
N GLY A 130 2.87 2.02 -15.52
CA GLY A 130 2.86 3.47 -15.52
C GLY A 130 4.19 4.07 -15.92
N PHE A 131 4.36 5.35 -15.59
CA PHE A 131 5.59 6.07 -15.85
C PHE A 131 5.82 7.21 -14.85
N VAL A 132 7.07 7.64 -14.76
CA VAL A 132 7.51 8.85 -14.07
C VAL A 132 8.25 9.72 -15.07
N ALA A 133 7.81 10.97 -15.26
CA ALA A 133 8.44 11.90 -16.18
C ALA A 133 8.62 13.27 -15.50
N ILE A 134 9.78 13.87 -15.61
CA ILE A 134 9.98 15.27 -15.20
C ILE A 134 9.30 16.19 -16.20
N LYS A 135 8.77 17.32 -15.70
CA LYS A 135 8.03 18.30 -16.53
C LYS A 135 8.95 19.35 -17.15
N ASN A 136 10.06 19.65 -16.49
CA ASN A 136 11.05 20.65 -16.86
C ASN A 136 12.35 20.41 -16.08
N ALA A 137 13.34 21.25 -16.30
CA ALA A 137 14.64 21.19 -15.67
C ALA A 137 14.63 21.61 -14.18
N ASP A 138 13.64 22.38 -13.73
CA ASP A 138 13.56 22.90 -12.37
C ASP A 138 13.37 21.74 -11.35
N PRO A 139 14.31 21.58 -10.39
CA PRO A 139 14.24 20.50 -9.39
C PRO A 139 13.09 20.68 -8.37
N GLN A 140 12.54 21.87 -8.22
CA GLN A 140 11.41 22.13 -7.30
C GLN A 140 10.08 21.68 -7.89
N ASN A 141 9.99 21.49 -9.20
CA ASN A 141 8.79 21.01 -9.86
C ASN A 141 8.64 19.48 -9.69
N SER A 142 7.51 19.07 -9.10
CA SER A 142 7.19 17.66 -8.96
C SER A 142 7.03 16.97 -10.32
N PRO A 143 7.55 15.75 -10.48
CA PRO A 143 7.39 14.99 -11.72
C PRO A 143 5.91 14.63 -11.96
N THR A 144 5.58 14.31 -13.19
CA THR A 144 4.35 13.57 -13.50
C THR A 144 4.56 12.12 -13.11
N ILE A 145 3.70 11.60 -12.23
CA ILE A 145 3.67 10.19 -11.84
C ILE A 145 2.32 9.63 -12.26
N ARG A 146 2.33 8.61 -13.10
CA ARG A 146 1.12 7.97 -13.57
C ARG A 146 1.26 6.46 -13.41
N PHE A 147 0.49 5.89 -12.50
CA PHE A 147 0.51 4.45 -12.20
C PHE A 147 -0.25 3.63 -13.23
N ASN A 148 -1.30 4.19 -13.83
CA ASN A 148 -2.23 3.51 -14.73
C ASN A 148 -2.87 2.26 -14.09
N TYR A 149 -3.22 2.36 -12.81
CA TYR A 149 -3.87 1.27 -12.09
C TYR A 149 -5.07 0.69 -12.86
N LEU A 150 -5.22 -0.63 -12.79
CA LEU A 150 -6.32 -1.38 -13.39
C LEU A 150 -6.45 -1.21 -14.91
N SER A 151 -5.41 -0.73 -15.58
CA SER A 151 -5.40 -0.62 -17.06
C SER A 151 -5.30 -1.98 -17.74
N HIS A 152 -4.82 -3.00 -17.04
CA HIS A 152 -4.80 -4.37 -17.55
C HIS A 152 -6.02 -5.15 -17.01
N PRO A 153 -6.76 -5.90 -17.87
CA PRO A 153 -7.97 -6.60 -17.47
C PRO A 153 -7.75 -7.68 -16.39
N ASP A 154 -6.58 -8.31 -16.37
CA ASP A 154 -6.24 -9.31 -15.35
C ASP A 154 -6.16 -8.68 -13.95
N ASP A 155 -5.66 -7.46 -13.82
CA ASP A 155 -5.59 -6.77 -12.54
C ASP A 155 -7.00 -6.54 -11.99
N LEU A 156 -7.94 -6.12 -12.84
CA LEU A 156 -9.33 -5.94 -12.44
C LEU A 156 -10.00 -7.26 -12.05
N LYS A 157 -9.69 -8.36 -12.76
CA LYS A 157 -10.16 -9.71 -12.42
C LYS A 157 -9.63 -10.14 -11.06
N ASP A 158 -8.35 -9.94 -10.81
CA ASP A 158 -7.72 -10.32 -9.54
C ASP A 158 -8.29 -9.51 -8.37
N PHE A 159 -8.52 -8.20 -8.52
CA PHE A 159 -9.16 -7.38 -7.50
C PHE A 159 -10.60 -7.80 -7.22
N ARG A 160 -11.40 -8.13 -8.25
CA ARG A 160 -12.76 -8.65 -8.04
C ARG A 160 -12.75 -9.97 -7.26
N ASN A 161 -11.80 -10.85 -7.53
CA ASN A 161 -11.62 -12.09 -6.80
C ASN A 161 -11.15 -11.83 -5.37
N ALA A 162 -10.23 -10.89 -5.16
CA ALA A 162 -9.78 -10.45 -3.85
C ALA A 162 -10.96 -9.99 -2.98
N ILE A 163 -11.87 -9.18 -3.52
CA ILE A 163 -13.07 -8.73 -2.82
C ILE A 163 -13.95 -9.93 -2.40
N ARG A 164 -14.18 -10.89 -3.29
CA ARG A 164 -14.99 -12.07 -3.00
C ARG A 164 -14.35 -12.93 -1.90
N ILE A 165 -13.04 -13.18 -2.00
CA ILE A 165 -12.29 -13.96 -1.01
C ILE A 165 -12.34 -13.26 0.36
N THR A 166 -12.13 -11.95 0.41
CA THR A 166 -12.17 -11.19 1.67
C THR A 166 -13.55 -11.24 2.31
N ARG A 167 -14.62 -11.10 1.54
CA ARG A 167 -15.98 -11.26 2.06
C ARG A 167 -16.23 -12.66 2.61
N ASN A 168 -15.71 -13.69 1.95
CA ASN A 168 -15.82 -15.07 2.45
C ASN A 168 -15.04 -15.25 3.75
N ILE A 169 -13.85 -14.67 3.89
CA ILE A 169 -13.08 -14.68 5.14
C ILE A 169 -13.88 -14.01 6.26
N LEU A 170 -14.41 -12.81 6.02
CA LEU A 170 -15.20 -12.08 7.01
C LEU A 170 -16.51 -12.77 7.41
N ASN A 171 -17.03 -13.67 6.57
CA ASN A 171 -18.22 -14.47 6.89
C ASN A 171 -17.92 -15.72 7.71
N GLN A 172 -16.66 -16.02 8.02
CA GLN A 172 -16.32 -17.17 8.85
C GLN A 172 -16.75 -16.98 10.31
N PRO A 173 -17.06 -18.06 11.05
CA PRO A 173 -17.52 -17.98 12.44
C PRO A 173 -16.59 -17.20 13.38
N ALA A 174 -15.28 -17.22 13.11
CA ALA A 174 -14.30 -16.50 13.92
C ALA A 174 -14.44 -14.96 13.85
N PHE A 175 -15.18 -14.43 12.88
CA PHE A 175 -15.42 -12.99 12.72
C PHE A 175 -16.85 -12.55 13.06
N LYS A 176 -17.70 -13.46 13.57
CA LYS A 176 -19.11 -13.20 13.95
C LYS A 176 -19.28 -12.79 15.39
#